data_6384d1528b425b2be35663fde6cb467f
#
_entry.id   6384d1528b425b2be35663fde6cb467f
#
_cell.length_a   1.000
_cell.length_b   1.000
_cell.length_c   1.000
_cell.angle_alpha   90.00
_cell.angle_beta   90.00
_cell.angle_gamma   90.00
#
_symmetry.space_group_name_H-M   'P 1'
#
loop_
_entity.id
_entity.type
_entity.pdbx_description
1 polymer ?
#
loop_
_entity_poly.entity_id
_entity_poly.type
_entity_poly.pdbx_seq_one_letter_code
_entity_poly.pdbx_strand_id
1 'polypeptide(L)'
;LGSEGESLPGFVVLTSVGGRNPQPIAARQWSSGFLPSNLGGVEFHSKGDPVHYVANPPGISRDRQQHLIEAIRDLDRMRASETKDPEVEARISQYELAFRMQVSVPELMDISDESPERLAMYGAVPGDGTY
;
A
#
# COMPACT_ATOMS: atom_id res chain seq x y z
N LEU A 1 8.84 -6.08 -13.51
CA LEU A 1 8.21 -5.18 -12.55
C LEU A 1 6.93 -5.85 -12.05
N GLY A 2 6.80 -6.00 -10.76
CA GLY A 2 5.64 -6.60 -10.12
C GLY A 2 6.06 -7.47 -8.95
N SER A 3 5.08 -7.99 -8.24
CA SER A 3 5.22 -8.93 -7.14
C SER A 3 4.51 -10.23 -7.49
N GLU A 4 5.04 -11.36 -7.06
CA GLU A 4 4.32 -12.64 -7.10
C GLU A 4 3.27 -12.71 -5.98
N GLY A 5 3.35 -11.82 -4.98
CA GLY A 5 2.40 -11.69 -3.89
C GLY A 5 1.21 -10.82 -4.27
N GLU A 6 -0.01 -11.33 -4.06
CA GLU A 6 -1.24 -10.61 -4.40
C GLU A 6 -1.70 -9.62 -3.32
N SER A 7 -1.12 -9.67 -2.12
CA SER A 7 -1.57 -8.91 -0.95
C SER A 7 -0.71 -7.69 -0.61
N LEU A 8 0.41 -7.51 -1.30
CA LEU A 8 1.34 -6.40 -1.13
C LEU A 8 1.63 -5.74 -2.48
N PRO A 9 1.97 -4.43 -2.50
CA PRO A 9 2.32 -3.74 -3.73
C PRO A 9 3.61 -4.28 -4.32
N GLY A 10 3.70 -4.31 -5.63
CA GLY A 10 4.91 -4.74 -6.33
C GLY A 10 6.06 -3.74 -6.26
N PHE A 11 5.81 -2.52 -5.77
CA PHE A 11 6.79 -1.48 -5.55
C PHE A 11 6.52 -0.78 -4.21
N VAL A 12 7.35 -1.08 -3.21
CA VAL A 12 7.32 -0.47 -1.88
C VAL A 12 8.36 0.64 -1.82
N VAL A 13 7.97 1.78 -1.28
CA VAL A 13 8.84 2.94 -1.07
C VAL A 13 9.04 3.13 0.43
N LEU A 14 10.28 3.14 0.87
CA LEU A 14 10.68 3.48 2.22
C LEU A 14 11.39 4.82 2.19
N THR A 15 10.87 5.81 2.90
CA THR A 15 11.49 7.13 2.98
C THR A 15 12.23 7.27 4.31
N SER A 16 13.51 7.63 4.25
CA SER A 16 14.30 7.93 5.45
C SER A 16 14.08 9.39 5.87
N VAL A 17 13.86 9.58 7.18
CA VAL A 17 13.75 10.90 7.79
C VAL A 17 15.07 11.19 8.51
N GLY A 18 15.81 12.17 8.06
CA GLY A 18 17.02 12.59 8.78
C GLY A 18 18.31 12.51 7.95
N GLY A 19 18.48 13.41 7.06
CA GLY A 19 19.76 13.70 6.42
C GLY A 19 20.17 15.15 6.64
N ARG A 20 21.43 15.46 6.42
CA ARG A 20 21.97 16.84 6.47
C ARG A 20 21.33 17.77 5.43
N ASN A 21 20.76 17.22 4.37
CA ASN A 21 20.01 17.93 3.34
C ASN A 21 18.67 17.23 3.14
N PRO A 22 17.56 17.74 3.70
CA PRO A 22 16.25 17.22 3.42
C PRO A 22 15.97 17.43 1.92
N GLN A 23 15.98 16.34 1.16
CA GLN A 23 15.54 16.37 -0.23
C GLN A 23 14.02 16.57 -0.25
N PRO A 24 13.49 17.43 -1.14
CA PRO A 24 12.06 17.52 -1.32
C PRO A 24 11.54 16.21 -1.90
N ILE A 25 10.95 15.39 -1.02
CA ILE A 25 10.36 14.11 -1.39
C ILE A 25 8.93 14.39 -1.85
N ALA A 26 8.59 13.91 -3.02
CA ALA A 26 7.26 14.06 -3.59
C ALA A 26 6.79 12.75 -4.21
N ALA A 27 5.52 12.41 -4.01
CA ALA A 27 4.92 11.17 -4.51
C ALA A 27 5.10 10.93 -6.02
N ARG A 28 5.29 12.00 -6.81
CA ARG A 28 5.62 11.88 -8.24
C ARG A 28 6.94 11.17 -8.53
N GLN A 29 7.84 11.03 -7.55
CA GLN A 29 9.13 10.35 -7.72
C GLN A 29 8.95 8.83 -7.85
N TRP A 30 7.86 8.30 -7.33
CA TRP A 30 7.50 6.87 -7.42
C TRP A 30 6.13 6.64 -8.06
N SER A 31 5.58 7.66 -8.71
CA SER A 31 4.38 7.50 -9.52
C SER A 31 4.66 6.62 -10.73
N SER A 32 3.62 6.03 -11.28
CA SER A 32 3.72 5.19 -12.48
C SER A 32 4.16 5.97 -13.74
N GLY A 33 4.06 7.31 -13.73
CA GLY A 33 4.36 8.14 -14.89
C GLY A 33 3.41 7.84 -16.06
N PHE A 34 3.97 7.34 -17.15
CA PHE A 34 3.20 6.93 -18.35
C PHE A 34 2.81 5.44 -18.34
N LEU A 35 3.25 4.70 -17.32
CA LEU A 35 2.88 3.29 -17.15
C LEU A 35 1.48 3.17 -16.49
N PRO A 36 0.83 2.00 -16.59
CA PRO A 36 -0.41 1.76 -15.87
C PRO A 36 -0.30 2.09 -14.38
N SER A 37 -1.35 2.64 -13.81
CA SER A 37 -1.36 3.19 -12.45
C SER A 37 -1.05 2.15 -11.36
N ASN A 38 -1.33 0.88 -11.60
CA ASN A 38 -1.00 -0.24 -10.70
C ASN A 38 0.51 -0.52 -10.54
N LEU A 39 1.36 0.12 -11.34
CA LEU A 39 2.81 0.03 -11.25
C LEU A 39 3.43 1.17 -10.42
N GLY A 40 2.61 2.07 -9.88
CA GLY A 40 3.06 3.11 -8.96
C GLY A 40 3.56 2.54 -7.64
N GLY A 41 4.52 3.22 -7.00
CA GLY A 41 5.04 2.85 -5.69
C GLY A 41 4.07 3.24 -4.58
N VAL A 42 4.03 2.43 -3.53
CA VAL A 42 3.29 2.69 -2.30
C VAL A 42 4.28 3.01 -1.19
N GLU A 43 4.14 4.19 -0.60
CA GLU A 43 4.99 4.64 0.49
C GLU A 43 4.56 4.01 1.82
N PHE A 44 5.53 3.40 2.52
CA PHE A 44 5.36 2.83 3.85
C PHE A 44 6.03 3.72 4.88
N HIS A 45 5.34 3.93 6.00
CA HIS A 45 5.78 4.78 7.10
C HIS A 45 6.16 3.94 8.32
N SER A 46 7.25 4.30 8.97
CA SER A 46 7.70 3.64 10.21
C SER A 46 6.93 4.09 11.46
N LYS A 47 6.12 5.16 11.37
CA LYS A 47 5.34 5.71 12.48
C LYS A 47 3.93 6.05 12.03
N GLY A 48 2.95 5.81 12.91
CA GLY A 48 1.53 6.02 12.61
C GLY A 48 0.96 4.91 11.73
N ASP A 49 0.02 5.26 10.86
CA ASP A 49 -0.50 4.30 9.89
C ASP A 49 0.61 3.89 8.90
N PRO A 50 0.87 2.60 8.73
CA PRO A 50 1.98 2.11 7.90
C PRO A 50 1.84 2.53 6.43
N VAL A 51 0.63 2.69 5.94
CA VAL A 51 0.32 3.26 4.63
C VAL A 51 -0.82 4.25 4.80
N HIS A 52 -0.74 5.39 4.12
CA HIS A 52 -1.81 6.38 4.18
C HIS A 52 -3.15 5.79 3.72
N TYR A 53 -4.20 6.04 4.49
CA TYR A 53 -5.57 5.59 4.18
C TYR A 53 -5.75 4.07 4.10
N VAL A 54 -4.84 3.29 4.67
CA VAL A 54 -5.00 1.82 4.73
C VAL A 54 -6.16 1.42 5.66
N ALA A 55 -6.40 2.19 6.72
CA ALA A 55 -7.50 1.95 7.64
C ALA A 55 -8.84 2.47 7.09
N ASN A 56 -9.93 1.78 7.44
CA ASN A 56 -11.27 2.24 7.09
C ASN A 56 -11.61 3.56 7.78
N PRO A 57 -12.33 4.46 7.12
CA PRO A 57 -12.91 5.63 7.78
C PRO A 57 -13.79 5.22 8.97
N PRO A 58 -13.88 6.07 10.02
CA PRO A 58 -14.76 5.81 11.15
C PRO A 58 -16.20 5.52 10.71
N GLY A 59 -16.78 4.44 11.25
CA GLY A 59 -18.16 4.03 10.96
C GLY A 59 -18.33 3.17 9.70
N ILE A 60 -17.26 2.83 8.99
CA ILE A 60 -17.30 1.89 7.87
C ILE A 60 -16.71 0.56 8.32
N SER A 61 -17.55 -0.48 8.42
CA SER A 61 -17.09 -1.83 8.69
C SER A 61 -16.38 -2.42 7.46
N ARG A 62 -15.54 -3.42 7.70
CA ARG A 62 -14.84 -4.15 6.64
C ARG A 62 -15.80 -4.76 5.63
N ASP A 63 -16.88 -5.38 6.10
CA ASP A 63 -17.89 -6.01 5.23
C ASP A 63 -18.58 -4.96 4.34
N ARG A 64 -18.89 -3.80 4.90
CA ARG A 64 -19.48 -2.70 4.13
C ARG A 64 -18.53 -2.17 3.06
N GLN A 65 -17.25 -2.10 3.38
CA GLN A 65 -16.23 -1.68 2.40
C GLN A 65 -16.05 -2.75 1.32
N GLN A 66 -16.05 -4.03 1.68
CA GLN A 66 -15.98 -5.12 0.70
C GLN A 66 -17.14 -5.03 -0.29
N HIS A 67 -18.37 -4.89 0.18
CA HIS A 67 -19.54 -4.72 -0.70
C HIS A 67 -19.43 -3.49 -1.61
N LEU A 68 -18.87 -2.39 -1.08
CA LEU A 68 -18.63 -1.20 -1.90
C LEU A 68 -17.62 -1.46 -3.03
N ILE A 69 -16.52 -2.14 -2.72
CA ILE A 69 -15.50 -2.50 -3.71
C ILE A 69 -16.07 -3.46 -4.75
N GLU A 70 -16.86 -4.45 -4.33
CA GLU A 70 -17.56 -5.37 -5.25
C GLU A 70 -18.50 -4.60 -6.19
N ALA A 71 -19.28 -3.66 -5.66
CA ALA A 71 -20.17 -2.84 -6.48
C ALA A 71 -19.40 -1.93 -7.47
N ILE A 72 -18.29 -1.32 -7.03
CA ILE A 72 -17.42 -0.53 -7.92
C ILE A 72 -16.84 -1.42 -9.02
N ARG A 73 -16.34 -2.60 -8.65
CA ARG A 73 -15.81 -3.57 -9.61
C ARG A 73 -16.83 -3.98 -10.66
N ASP A 74 -18.05 -4.22 -10.27
CA ASP A 74 -19.11 -4.62 -11.19
C ASP A 74 -19.48 -3.48 -12.14
N LEU A 75 -19.56 -2.23 -11.65
CA LEU A 75 -19.75 -1.03 -12.47
C LEU A 75 -18.59 -0.82 -13.44
N ASP A 76 -17.37 -0.97 -13.01
CA ASP A 76 -16.18 -0.79 -13.86
C ASP A 76 -16.08 -1.90 -14.91
N ARG A 77 -16.45 -3.15 -14.58
CA ARG A 77 -16.54 -4.24 -15.57
C ARG A 77 -17.59 -3.97 -16.66
N MET A 78 -18.74 -3.40 -16.29
CA MET A 78 -19.73 -2.98 -17.27
C MET A 78 -19.16 -1.90 -18.22
N ARG A 79 -18.45 -0.92 -17.68
CA ARG A 79 -17.76 0.12 -18.47
C ARG A 79 -16.63 -0.45 -19.32
N ALA A 80 -15.81 -1.34 -18.78
CA ALA A 80 -14.72 -1.97 -19.52
C ALA A 80 -15.20 -2.74 -20.74
N SER A 81 -16.39 -3.38 -20.66
CA SER A 81 -17.00 -4.05 -21.80
C SER A 81 -17.39 -3.09 -22.94
N GLU A 82 -17.67 -1.83 -22.62
CA GLU A 82 -18.04 -0.80 -23.58
C GLU A 82 -16.82 -0.05 -24.16
N THR A 83 -15.86 0.31 -23.31
CA THR A 83 -14.74 1.20 -23.66
C THR A 83 -13.45 0.45 -23.99
N LYS A 84 -13.27 -0.79 -23.50
CA LYS A 84 -12.01 -1.59 -23.59
C LYS A 84 -10.77 -0.79 -23.13
N ASP A 85 -10.94 0.05 -22.11
CA ASP A 85 -9.88 0.89 -21.57
C ASP A 85 -9.04 0.09 -20.55
N PRO A 86 -7.75 -0.17 -20.81
CA PRO A 86 -6.87 -0.89 -19.87
C PRO A 86 -6.73 -0.20 -18.51
N GLU A 87 -6.94 1.10 -18.44
CA GLU A 87 -6.85 1.86 -17.17
C GLU A 87 -7.99 1.51 -16.22
N VAL A 88 -9.15 1.08 -16.73
CA VAL A 88 -10.26 0.60 -15.90
C VAL A 88 -9.85 -0.67 -15.15
N GLU A 89 -9.21 -1.62 -15.84
CA GLU A 89 -8.71 -2.86 -15.19
C GLU A 89 -7.61 -2.57 -14.17
N ALA A 90 -6.69 -1.64 -14.49
CA ALA A 90 -5.66 -1.21 -13.57
C ALA A 90 -6.25 -0.62 -12.28
N ARG A 91 -7.31 0.18 -12.41
CA ARG A 91 -8.02 0.78 -11.28
C ARG A 91 -8.72 -0.25 -10.40
N ILE A 92 -9.40 -1.23 -11.01
CA ILE A 92 -10.02 -2.35 -10.28
C ILE A 92 -8.95 -3.07 -9.46
N SER A 93 -7.83 -3.43 -10.09
CA SER A 93 -6.71 -4.11 -9.44
C SER A 93 -6.14 -3.30 -8.25
N GLN A 94 -6.07 -1.97 -8.38
CA GLN A 94 -5.64 -1.09 -7.29
C GLN A 94 -6.62 -1.11 -6.10
N TYR A 95 -7.92 -1.07 -6.33
CA TYR A 95 -8.90 -1.15 -5.24
C TYR A 95 -8.84 -2.50 -4.53
N GLU A 96 -8.72 -3.59 -5.27
CA GLU A 96 -8.58 -4.92 -4.70
C GLU A 96 -7.28 -5.07 -3.89
N LEU A 97 -6.17 -4.54 -4.40
CA LEU A 97 -4.90 -4.51 -3.67
C LEU A 97 -5.01 -3.68 -2.39
N ALA A 98 -5.57 -2.47 -2.46
CA ALA A 98 -5.75 -1.61 -1.29
C ALA A 98 -6.60 -2.29 -0.19
N PHE A 99 -7.65 -3.02 -0.57
CA PHE A 99 -8.45 -3.79 0.38
C PHE A 99 -7.67 -4.94 1.03
N ARG A 100 -6.88 -5.68 0.25
CA ARG A 100 -6.03 -6.74 0.80
C ARG A 100 -4.95 -6.19 1.73
N MET A 101 -4.36 -5.05 1.38
CA MET A 101 -3.35 -4.37 2.20
C MET A 101 -3.84 -3.97 3.59
N GLN A 102 -5.13 -3.74 3.78
CA GLN A 102 -5.70 -3.41 5.10
C GLN A 102 -5.45 -4.48 6.17
N VAL A 103 -5.25 -5.72 5.74
CA VAL A 103 -4.90 -6.83 6.66
C VAL A 103 -3.41 -7.10 6.62
N SER A 104 -2.85 -7.23 5.42
CA SER A 104 -1.48 -7.69 5.24
C SER A 104 -0.43 -6.67 5.67
N VAL A 105 -0.71 -5.36 5.51
CA VAL A 105 0.27 -4.32 5.87
C VAL A 105 0.42 -4.17 7.39
N PRO A 106 -0.64 -4.06 8.20
CA PRO A 106 -0.50 -4.05 9.66
C PRO A 106 0.20 -5.29 10.19
N GLU A 107 -0.12 -6.48 9.68
CA GLU A 107 0.53 -7.73 10.06
C GLU A 107 2.02 -7.73 9.71
N LEU A 108 2.38 -7.27 8.51
CA LEU A 108 3.78 -7.16 8.06
C LEU A 108 4.59 -6.18 8.91
N MET A 109 3.98 -5.10 9.37
CA MET A 109 4.65 -4.03 10.13
C MET A 109 4.68 -4.30 11.63
N ASP A 110 3.97 -5.32 12.11
CA ASP A 110 4.01 -5.73 13.51
C ASP A 110 5.25 -6.59 13.77
N ILE A 111 6.22 -6.01 14.45
CA ILE A 111 7.45 -6.66 14.86
C ILE A 111 7.45 -7.10 16.32
N SER A 112 6.29 -7.08 17.00
CA SER A 112 6.18 -7.39 18.42
C SER A 112 6.56 -8.84 18.76
N ASP A 113 6.35 -9.75 17.82
CA ASP A 113 6.64 -11.18 17.95
C ASP A 113 8.06 -11.56 17.48
N GLU A 114 8.84 -10.59 17.00
CA GLU A 114 10.21 -10.85 16.54
C GLU A 114 11.17 -11.09 17.70
N SER A 115 12.08 -12.06 17.52
CA SER A 115 13.05 -12.37 18.57
C SER A 115 14.05 -11.21 18.78
N PRO A 116 14.50 -10.99 20.05
CA PRO A 116 15.50 -9.96 20.35
C PRO A 116 16.79 -10.09 19.52
N GLU A 117 17.22 -11.32 19.23
CA GLU A 117 18.41 -11.57 18.42
C GLU A 117 18.21 -11.11 16.98
N ARG A 118 17.00 -11.34 16.40
CA ARG A 118 16.67 -10.89 15.05
C ARG A 118 16.61 -9.38 14.99
N LEU A 119 15.95 -8.75 15.94
CA LEU A 119 15.88 -7.28 16.03
C LEU A 119 17.30 -6.67 16.15
N ALA A 120 18.16 -7.25 16.98
CA ALA A 120 19.53 -6.80 17.14
C ALA A 120 20.37 -6.92 15.86
N MET A 121 20.15 -7.96 15.06
CA MET A 121 20.84 -8.13 13.75
C MET A 121 20.54 -6.98 12.79
N TYR A 122 19.33 -6.39 12.86
CA TYR A 122 18.91 -5.27 12.04
C TYR A 122 19.09 -3.91 12.73
N GLY A 123 19.64 -3.89 13.95
CA GLY A 123 19.77 -2.65 14.74
C GLY A 123 18.42 -2.06 15.16
N ALA A 124 17.37 -2.86 15.16
CA ALA A 124 16.03 -2.43 15.49
C ALA A 124 15.83 -2.47 17.02
N VAL A 125 15.27 -1.39 17.57
CA VAL A 125 14.88 -1.30 18.98
C VAL A 125 13.35 -1.13 19.01
N PRO A 126 12.60 -2.02 19.68
CA PRO A 126 11.15 -1.90 19.78
C PRO A 126 10.74 -0.54 20.33
N GLY A 127 9.84 0.16 19.64
CA GLY A 127 9.37 1.49 20.05
C GLY A 127 10.27 2.66 19.65
N ASP A 128 11.48 2.41 19.19
CA ASP A 128 12.32 3.42 18.58
C ASP A 128 12.10 3.47 17.06
N GLY A 129 11.94 4.65 16.51
CA GLY A 129 11.89 4.78 15.07
C GLY A 129 13.25 4.44 14.51
N THR A 130 13.42 3.19 14.09
CA THR A 130 14.62 2.78 13.36
C THR A 130 14.67 3.50 12.03
N TYR A 131 15.75 4.19 11.80
CA TYR A 131 16.06 4.88 10.57
C TYR A 131 16.78 3.96 9.60
#